data_63ce075254ddecc6bd55a3beac76691d
#
_entry.id   63ce075254ddecc6bd55a3beac76691d
#
_cell.length_a   1.000
_cell.length_b   1.000
_cell.length_c   1.000
_cell.angle_alpha   90.00
_cell.angle_beta   90.00
_cell.angle_gamma   90.00
#
_symmetry.space_group_name_H-M   'P 1'
#
loop_
_entity.id
_entity.type
_entity.pdbx_description
1 polymer ?
#
loop_
_entity_poly.entity_id
_entity_poly.type
_entity_poly.pdbx_seq_one_letter_code
_entity_poly.pdbx_strand_id
1 'polypeptide(L)'
;MMDARQKNRAETLLRRLNRFKAVRANWEGIWQFLAERTDPKNACMNYPHYPGQINNAAQKFDSTATLAIPKWASAIDGLTTPKTQKWHGLTLTDKGLSDKFKVYLESARDVLFARRYAARSNFTNANYEALKTVGHYGGAPFSVTRDPLRPKGVLYKTWPIKDFYIDQNFQGDVDTFFRVYTVTARQAMQEFGEDRVPLEIKNCGNLDEQFEILHAVYPNEEFDPASLNSMYKRFASVYLSCKSGTIIEEGGFDKCPYLYQRYDVVPSLQDPYGYSPLMLCLPEVRDLNAMVRDNLRVGNRMGSPTLLMSEDDIINRDQIAPGRLVAEGLDANGNPRVKPLELPGNLPFTLEFIKGFQDTVKQTFGLDLFQILINKPDMTATEVLQRAQEQATLMTPTTSRREKEFLGPMIEVELDLAFKQGDMPPMPEELVEAMSTGDVEFSIEYESPIRRAQNADDGTAVLRVLQSAASLQAFDPTVKNMINANRTLEILGDVWGAPVDMFNTPEEKAAMDMNDAQAKQAQLMLEAAPLIGKSAKDLAQAQVAAGGNKIV
;
A
#
# COMPACT_ATOMS: atom_id res chain seq x y z
N MET A 1 -0.30 -30.55 -33.29
CA MET A 1 -0.55 -31.59 -32.27
C MET A 1 0.17 -31.17 -31.02
N MET A 2 -0.49 -31.12 -29.87
CA MET A 2 0.19 -30.90 -28.57
C MET A 2 1.18 -32.03 -28.33
N ASP A 3 2.39 -31.67 -27.87
CA ASP A 3 3.38 -32.65 -27.40
C ASP A 3 2.80 -33.37 -26.15
N ALA A 4 3.11 -34.64 -25.96
CA ALA A 4 2.65 -35.46 -24.84
C ALA A 4 3.00 -34.80 -23.49
N ARG A 5 4.12 -34.08 -23.42
CA ARG A 5 4.56 -33.30 -22.26
C ARG A 5 3.60 -32.14 -21.95
N GLN A 6 3.19 -31.39 -22.98
CA GLN A 6 2.25 -30.26 -22.83
C GLN A 6 0.87 -30.74 -22.35
N LYS A 7 0.39 -31.87 -22.90
CA LYS A 7 -0.87 -32.45 -22.48
C LYS A 7 -0.87 -32.88 -20.99
N ASN A 8 0.19 -33.56 -20.55
CA ASN A 8 0.34 -33.99 -19.17
C ASN A 8 0.42 -32.77 -18.23
N ARG A 9 1.14 -31.70 -18.63
CA ARG A 9 1.24 -30.44 -17.88
C ARG A 9 -0.12 -29.77 -17.75
N ALA A 10 -0.88 -29.65 -18.83
CA ALA A 10 -2.22 -29.08 -18.83
C ALA A 10 -3.18 -29.84 -17.90
N GLU A 11 -3.19 -31.19 -17.99
CA GLU A 11 -4.00 -32.04 -17.11
C GLU A 11 -3.63 -31.87 -15.63
N THR A 12 -2.34 -31.74 -15.33
CA THR A 12 -1.85 -31.48 -13.97
C THR A 12 -2.31 -30.13 -13.44
N LEU A 13 -2.22 -29.05 -14.26
CA LEU A 13 -2.67 -27.72 -13.89
C LEU A 13 -4.18 -27.67 -13.67
N LEU A 14 -4.98 -28.30 -14.53
CA LEU A 14 -6.43 -28.36 -14.34
C LEU A 14 -6.82 -29.14 -13.07
N ARG A 15 -6.08 -30.21 -12.73
CA ARG A 15 -6.29 -30.97 -11.49
C ARG A 15 -5.95 -30.12 -10.26
N ARG A 16 -4.86 -29.35 -10.31
CA ARG A 16 -4.52 -28.38 -9.26
C ARG A 16 -5.58 -27.29 -9.11
N LEU A 17 -6.09 -26.76 -10.24
CA LEU A 17 -7.16 -25.77 -10.23
C LEU A 17 -8.42 -26.32 -9.52
N ASN A 18 -8.82 -27.55 -9.80
CA ASN A 18 -9.97 -28.18 -9.16
C ASN A 18 -9.80 -28.35 -7.65
N ARG A 19 -8.56 -28.67 -7.20
CA ARG A 19 -8.22 -28.67 -5.78
C ARG A 19 -8.39 -27.28 -5.15
N PHE A 20 -7.88 -26.24 -5.81
CA PHE A 20 -7.98 -24.86 -5.33
C PHE A 20 -9.44 -24.36 -5.29
N LYS A 21 -10.26 -24.75 -6.28
CA LYS A 21 -11.71 -24.48 -6.26
C LYS A 21 -12.37 -25.09 -5.02
N ALA A 22 -12.04 -26.33 -4.68
CA ALA A 22 -12.59 -27.00 -3.49
C ALA A 22 -12.18 -26.30 -2.20
N VAL A 23 -10.91 -25.87 -2.06
CA VAL A 23 -10.43 -25.11 -0.87
C VAL A 23 -11.15 -23.77 -0.75
N ARG A 24 -11.33 -23.05 -1.86
CA ARG A 24 -11.94 -21.72 -1.86
C ARG A 24 -13.45 -21.72 -1.66
N ALA A 25 -14.14 -22.84 -1.90
CA ALA A 25 -15.60 -22.91 -1.86
C ALA A 25 -16.22 -22.38 -0.55
N ASN A 26 -15.57 -22.64 0.60
CA ASN A 26 -16.03 -22.12 1.89
C ASN A 26 -15.89 -20.59 1.99
N TRP A 27 -14.81 -20.03 1.44
CA TRP A 27 -14.56 -18.59 1.41
C TRP A 27 -15.56 -17.86 0.52
N GLU A 28 -15.94 -18.43 -0.61
CA GLU A 28 -16.88 -17.82 -1.54
C GLU A 28 -18.24 -17.54 -0.88
N GLY A 29 -18.70 -18.44 -0.01
CA GLY A 29 -19.94 -18.24 0.77
C GLY A 29 -19.83 -17.04 1.72
N ILE A 30 -18.69 -16.90 2.43
CA ILE A 30 -18.45 -15.78 3.33
C ILE A 30 -18.33 -14.47 2.53
N TRP A 31 -17.56 -14.47 1.45
CA TRP A 31 -17.39 -13.28 0.60
C TRP A 31 -18.71 -12.83 -0.04
N GLN A 32 -19.55 -13.77 -0.50
CA GLN A 32 -20.88 -13.46 -1.02
C GLN A 32 -21.76 -12.79 0.05
N PHE A 33 -21.76 -13.34 1.27
CA PHE A 33 -22.52 -12.79 2.40
C PHE A 33 -22.08 -11.36 2.75
N LEU A 34 -20.77 -11.10 2.76
CA LEU A 34 -20.20 -9.77 3.01
C LEU A 34 -20.55 -8.79 1.90
N ALA A 35 -20.37 -9.21 0.63
CA ALA A 35 -20.64 -8.39 -0.53
C ALA A 35 -22.10 -7.91 -0.58
N GLU A 36 -23.05 -8.78 -0.32
CA GLU A 36 -24.48 -8.44 -0.31
C GLU A 36 -24.85 -7.33 0.69
N ARG A 37 -24.11 -7.24 1.79
CA ARG A 37 -24.40 -6.29 2.89
C ARG A 37 -23.55 -5.03 2.84
N THR A 38 -22.34 -5.11 2.31
CA THR A 38 -21.36 -4.03 2.41
C THR A 38 -20.86 -3.54 1.05
N ASP A 39 -20.84 -4.40 0.02
CA ASP A 39 -20.38 -4.06 -1.33
C ASP A 39 -21.34 -4.58 -2.41
N PRO A 40 -22.56 -4.04 -2.51
CA PRO A 40 -23.58 -4.55 -3.44
C PRO A 40 -23.18 -4.42 -4.92
N LYS A 41 -22.15 -3.63 -5.25
CA LYS A 41 -21.62 -3.54 -6.61
C LYS A 41 -20.87 -4.79 -7.03
N ASN A 42 -20.21 -5.48 -6.09
CA ASN A 42 -19.44 -6.70 -6.29
C ASN A 42 -20.12 -7.95 -5.74
N ALA A 43 -21.42 -7.89 -5.42
CA ALA A 43 -22.18 -8.99 -4.83
C ALA A 43 -22.47 -10.14 -5.82
N CYS A 44 -21.46 -10.51 -6.61
CA CYS A 44 -21.51 -11.56 -7.64
C CYS A 44 -20.36 -12.53 -7.48
N MET A 45 -20.09 -13.04 -6.27
CA MET A 45 -18.99 -13.97 -6.05
C MET A 45 -19.31 -15.35 -6.65
N ASN A 46 -20.54 -15.83 -6.47
CA ASN A 46 -20.95 -17.20 -6.83
C ASN A 46 -21.77 -17.27 -8.12
N TYR A 47 -22.04 -16.16 -8.78
CA TYR A 47 -22.85 -16.13 -10.00
C TYR A 47 -22.33 -15.07 -10.99
N PRO A 48 -22.71 -15.19 -12.30
CA PRO A 48 -22.28 -14.26 -13.32
C PRO A 48 -22.75 -12.83 -13.02
N HIS A 49 -21.88 -11.87 -13.31
CA HIS A 49 -22.20 -10.45 -13.25
C HIS A 49 -22.68 -9.97 -14.61
N TYR A 50 -23.82 -9.30 -14.62
CA TYR A 50 -24.30 -8.60 -15.82
C TYR A 50 -24.05 -7.08 -15.68
N PRO A 51 -23.58 -6.41 -16.74
CA PRO A 51 -23.31 -4.99 -16.72
C PRO A 51 -24.53 -4.18 -16.27
N GLY A 52 -24.33 -3.27 -15.30
CA GLY A 52 -25.40 -2.45 -14.74
C GLY A 52 -26.25 -3.12 -13.65
N GLN A 53 -26.04 -4.38 -13.37
CA GLN A 53 -26.75 -5.09 -12.29
C GLN A 53 -26.16 -4.71 -10.94
N ILE A 54 -27.01 -4.17 -10.05
CA ILE A 54 -26.72 -3.97 -8.64
C ILE A 54 -27.51 -5.01 -7.86
N ASN A 55 -26.83 -6.04 -7.36
CA ASN A 55 -27.47 -7.13 -6.65
C ASN A 55 -27.71 -6.79 -5.18
N ASN A 56 -28.89 -7.21 -4.69
CA ASN A 56 -29.24 -7.29 -3.27
C ASN A 56 -29.14 -6.01 -2.44
N ALA A 57 -29.32 -4.84 -3.06
CA ALA A 57 -29.58 -3.62 -2.30
C ALA A 57 -30.72 -3.80 -1.28
N ALA A 58 -31.63 -4.76 -1.52
CA ALA A 58 -32.72 -5.11 -0.63
C ALA A 58 -32.29 -5.71 0.73
N GLN A 59 -31.07 -6.20 0.87
CA GLN A 59 -30.55 -6.75 2.13
C GLN A 59 -29.67 -5.76 2.92
N LYS A 60 -29.40 -4.58 2.37
CA LYS A 60 -28.59 -3.56 3.00
C LYS A 60 -29.46 -2.49 3.63
N PHE A 61 -29.55 -2.50 4.94
CA PHE A 61 -30.31 -1.53 5.75
C PHE A 61 -29.40 -0.53 6.48
N ASP A 62 -28.16 -0.91 6.78
CA ASP A 62 -27.16 -0.04 7.39
C ASP A 62 -25.98 0.21 6.45
N SER A 63 -25.42 1.44 6.46
CA SER A 63 -24.32 1.86 5.60
C SER A 63 -22.99 2.04 6.36
N THR A 64 -22.95 1.76 7.66
CA THR A 64 -21.77 2.04 8.49
C THR A 64 -20.53 1.32 7.98
N ALA A 65 -20.59 0.01 7.74
CA ALA A 65 -19.45 -0.75 7.20
C ALA A 65 -19.07 -0.30 5.80
N THR A 66 -20.06 -0.02 4.92
CA THR A 66 -19.82 0.46 3.55
C THR A 66 -19.07 1.80 3.52
N LEU A 67 -19.32 2.68 4.49
CA LEU A 67 -18.65 3.98 4.59
C LEU A 67 -17.33 3.87 5.37
N ALA A 68 -17.19 2.89 6.26
CA ALA A 68 -15.99 2.67 7.04
C ALA A 68 -14.82 2.21 6.16
N ILE A 69 -15.04 1.28 5.27
CA ILE A 69 -13.99 0.66 4.45
C ILE A 69 -13.25 1.65 3.54
N PRO A 70 -13.92 2.53 2.77
CA PRO A 70 -13.23 3.55 1.97
C PRO A 70 -12.41 4.52 2.82
N LYS A 71 -12.89 4.89 4.00
CA LYS A 71 -12.16 5.77 4.93
C LYS A 71 -10.92 5.08 5.47
N TRP A 72 -11.06 3.83 5.90
CA TRP A 72 -9.94 2.99 6.33
C TRP A 72 -8.91 2.81 5.22
N ALA A 73 -9.35 2.48 4.00
CA ALA A 73 -8.46 2.32 2.85
C ALA A 73 -7.67 3.61 2.55
N SER A 74 -8.34 4.78 2.58
CA SER A 74 -7.67 6.08 2.38
C SER A 74 -6.67 6.39 3.50
N ALA A 75 -6.98 6.03 4.74
CA ALA A 75 -6.10 6.25 5.88
C ALA A 75 -4.84 5.37 5.79
N ILE A 76 -4.99 4.08 5.48
CA ILE A 76 -3.86 3.17 5.29
C ILE A 76 -3.01 3.58 4.07
N ASP A 77 -3.62 3.99 2.96
CA ASP A 77 -2.90 4.50 1.80
C ASP A 77 -2.06 5.75 2.16
N GLY A 78 -2.67 6.69 2.86
CA GLY A 78 -1.98 7.91 3.33
C GLY A 78 -0.84 7.65 4.30
N LEU A 79 -0.93 6.58 5.11
CA LEU A 79 0.12 6.16 6.05
C LEU A 79 1.26 5.40 5.38
N THR A 80 0.95 4.52 4.42
CA THR A 80 1.95 3.59 3.85
C THR A 80 2.51 4.04 2.52
N THR A 81 1.72 4.71 1.68
CA THR A 81 2.07 5.04 0.29
C THR A 81 1.69 6.48 -0.10
N PRO A 82 2.04 7.50 0.71
CA PRO A 82 1.70 8.89 0.41
C PRO A 82 2.33 9.35 -0.91
N LYS A 83 1.50 9.86 -1.84
CA LYS A 83 1.97 10.30 -3.16
C LYS A 83 2.94 11.49 -3.10
N THR A 84 2.81 12.34 -2.09
CA THR A 84 3.57 13.59 -1.95
C THR A 84 4.96 13.39 -1.35
N GLN A 85 5.27 12.19 -0.88
CA GLN A 85 6.51 11.90 -0.17
C GLN A 85 7.13 10.60 -0.68
N LYS A 86 8.44 10.49 -0.58
CA LYS A 86 9.17 9.26 -0.83
C LYS A 86 9.01 8.39 0.43
N TRP A 87 8.29 7.29 0.34
CA TRP A 87 7.93 6.45 1.47
C TRP A 87 8.78 5.18 1.60
N HIS A 88 9.74 4.98 0.71
CA HIS A 88 10.79 3.97 0.84
C HIS A 88 12.11 4.48 0.28
N GLY A 89 13.21 4.01 0.86
CA GLY A 89 14.56 4.10 0.37
C GLY A 89 15.04 2.76 -0.18
N LEU A 90 16.12 2.81 -0.92
CA LEU A 90 16.89 1.62 -1.30
C LEU A 90 18.21 1.67 -0.51
N THR A 91 18.55 0.56 0.14
CA THR A 91 19.81 0.40 0.86
C THR A 91 20.50 -0.89 0.41
N LEU A 92 21.73 -1.09 0.81
CA LEU A 92 22.45 -2.33 0.60
C LEU A 92 22.63 -3.04 1.93
N THR A 93 22.73 -4.36 1.90
CA THR A 93 22.84 -5.18 3.10
C THR A 93 24.11 -4.89 3.91
N ASP A 94 25.19 -4.45 3.26
CA ASP A 94 26.42 -4.02 3.93
C ASP A 94 26.40 -2.52 4.25
N LYS A 95 26.60 -2.20 5.54
CA LYS A 95 26.56 -0.81 6.07
C LYS A 95 27.82 0.02 5.78
N GLY A 96 28.84 -0.54 5.13
CA GLY A 96 30.08 0.15 4.74
C GLY A 96 29.99 0.96 3.42
N LEU A 97 28.82 1.51 3.12
CA LEU A 97 28.49 2.15 1.84
C LEU A 97 29.35 3.38 1.54
N SER A 98 30.04 3.35 0.39
CA SER A 98 30.61 4.54 -0.23
C SER A 98 29.52 5.56 -0.58
N ASP A 99 29.81 6.85 -0.45
CA ASP A 99 28.86 7.92 -0.81
C ASP A 99 28.39 7.84 -2.27
N LYS A 100 29.22 7.30 -3.16
CA LYS A 100 28.86 7.02 -4.57
C LYS A 100 27.69 6.03 -4.68
N PHE A 101 27.63 5.04 -3.79
CA PHE A 101 26.52 4.07 -3.77
C PHE A 101 25.24 4.70 -3.25
N LYS A 102 25.31 5.57 -2.25
CA LYS A 102 24.15 6.31 -1.74
C LYS A 102 23.51 7.17 -2.83
N VAL A 103 24.32 7.94 -3.57
CA VAL A 103 23.84 8.76 -4.70
C VAL A 103 23.17 7.90 -5.78
N TYR A 104 23.77 6.75 -6.11
CA TYR A 104 23.16 5.80 -7.05
C TYR A 104 21.81 5.29 -6.56
N LEU A 105 21.73 4.86 -5.30
CA LEU A 105 20.50 4.32 -4.69
C LEU A 105 19.38 5.38 -4.62
N GLU A 106 19.72 6.64 -4.31
CA GLU A 106 18.76 7.74 -4.36
C GLU A 106 18.25 7.99 -5.78
N SER A 107 19.13 8.01 -6.77
CA SER A 107 18.76 8.17 -8.17
C SER A 107 17.87 7.02 -8.65
N ALA A 108 18.22 5.79 -8.28
CA ALA A 108 17.43 4.59 -8.59
C ALA A 108 16.04 4.65 -7.95
N ARG A 109 15.95 5.04 -6.68
CA ARG A 109 14.68 5.30 -5.99
C ARG A 109 13.83 6.32 -6.74
N ASP A 110 14.42 7.42 -7.15
CA ASP A 110 13.71 8.51 -7.82
C ASP A 110 13.13 8.07 -9.17
N VAL A 111 13.85 7.24 -9.91
CA VAL A 111 13.35 6.60 -11.14
C VAL A 111 12.15 5.73 -10.84
N LEU A 112 12.20 4.89 -9.78
CA LEU A 112 11.05 4.05 -9.40
C LEU A 112 9.81 4.91 -9.05
N PHE A 113 9.98 5.97 -8.27
CA PHE A 113 8.88 6.88 -7.93
C PHE A 113 8.31 7.58 -9.16
N ALA A 114 9.15 8.07 -10.06
CA ALA A 114 8.71 8.70 -11.30
C ALA A 114 7.90 7.74 -12.18
N ARG A 115 8.33 6.49 -12.29
CA ARG A 115 7.62 5.44 -13.05
C ARG A 115 6.29 5.05 -12.40
N ARG A 116 6.30 4.84 -11.08
CA ARG A 116 5.12 4.44 -10.29
C ARG A 116 4.01 5.46 -10.34
N TYR A 117 4.34 6.74 -10.20
CA TYR A 117 3.37 7.83 -10.19
C TYR A 117 3.16 8.50 -11.55
N ALA A 118 3.70 7.92 -12.63
CA ALA A 118 3.37 8.36 -13.98
C ALA A 118 1.86 8.26 -14.22
N ALA A 119 1.28 9.20 -14.94
CA ALA A 119 -0.18 9.30 -15.13
C ALA A 119 -0.82 8.01 -15.68
N ARG A 120 -0.08 7.23 -16.47
CA ARG A 120 -0.56 6.00 -17.08
C ARG A 120 -0.34 4.74 -16.23
N SER A 121 0.53 4.78 -15.24
CA SER A 121 0.85 3.62 -14.40
C SER A 121 -0.36 3.09 -13.63
N ASN A 122 -1.28 3.98 -13.25
CA ASN A 122 -2.50 3.69 -12.49
C ASN A 122 -2.26 3.17 -11.06
N PHE A 123 -1.06 3.39 -10.49
CA PHE A 123 -0.72 2.86 -9.17
C PHE A 123 -1.69 3.32 -8.07
N THR A 124 -1.92 4.65 -7.96
CA THR A 124 -2.76 5.21 -6.89
C THR A 124 -4.16 4.62 -6.87
N ASN A 125 -4.81 4.50 -8.04
CA ASN A 125 -6.15 3.92 -8.11
C ASN A 125 -6.13 2.42 -7.81
N ALA A 126 -5.19 1.68 -8.41
CA ALA A 126 -5.07 0.23 -8.19
C ALA A 126 -4.79 -0.09 -6.73
N ASN A 127 -3.89 0.66 -6.07
CA ASN A 127 -3.57 0.49 -4.66
C ASN A 127 -4.78 0.76 -3.74
N TYR A 128 -5.51 1.83 -4.01
CA TYR A 128 -6.73 2.14 -3.26
C TYR A 128 -7.82 1.06 -3.44
N GLU A 129 -8.03 0.55 -4.67
CA GLU A 129 -8.95 -0.56 -4.93
C GLU A 129 -8.51 -1.85 -4.24
N ALA A 130 -7.19 -2.13 -4.22
CA ALA A 130 -6.63 -3.26 -3.48
C ALA A 130 -6.94 -3.16 -1.98
N LEU A 131 -6.72 -1.99 -1.37
CA LEU A 131 -7.04 -1.75 0.05
C LEU A 131 -8.53 -1.92 0.35
N LYS A 132 -9.42 -1.42 -0.52
CA LYS A 132 -10.86 -1.67 -0.35
C LYS A 132 -11.19 -3.16 -0.41
N THR A 133 -10.59 -3.89 -1.35
CA THR A 133 -10.78 -5.33 -1.49
C THR A 133 -10.28 -6.08 -0.25
N VAL A 134 -9.14 -5.69 0.29
CA VAL A 134 -8.62 -6.22 1.58
C VAL A 134 -9.58 -5.92 2.73
N GLY A 135 -10.12 -4.70 2.82
CA GLY A 135 -11.09 -4.31 3.85
C GLY A 135 -12.37 -5.12 3.80
N HIS A 136 -12.86 -5.45 2.60
CA HIS A 136 -14.07 -6.29 2.42
C HIS A 136 -13.80 -7.78 2.61
N TYR A 137 -12.76 -8.32 1.94
CA TYR A 137 -12.59 -9.77 1.73
C TYR A 137 -11.36 -10.36 2.39
N GLY A 138 -10.51 -9.54 3.01
CA GLY A 138 -9.30 -9.98 3.72
C GLY A 138 -8.07 -10.15 2.85
N GLY A 139 -8.23 -10.15 1.53
CA GLY A 139 -7.12 -10.25 0.60
C GLY A 139 -7.41 -9.55 -0.73
N ALA A 140 -6.36 -9.15 -1.44
CA ALA A 140 -6.47 -8.52 -2.75
C ALA A 140 -5.38 -9.01 -3.71
N PRO A 141 -5.77 -9.58 -4.86
CA PRO A 141 -4.83 -9.88 -5.94
C PRO A 141 -4.43 -8.59 -6.66
N PHE A 142 -3.15 -8.48 -6.94
CA PHE A 142 -2.56 -7.31 -7.58
C PHE A 142 -1.56 -7.76 -8.65
N SER A 143 -1.32 -6.95 -9.65
CA SER A 143 -0.28 -7.24 -10.63
C SER A 143 0.54 -6.01 -10.98
N VAL A 144 1.82 -6.25 -11.22
CA VAL A 144 2.80 -5.29 -11.73
C VAL A 144 3.32 -5.84 -13.04
N THR A 145 3.04 -5.15 -14.13
CA THR A 145 3.40 -5.60 -15.47
C THR A 145 4.00 -4.48 -16.30
N ARG A 146 4.70 -4.85 -17.35
CA ARG A 146 5.16 -3.87 -18.35
C ARG A 146 3.96 -3.24 -19.07
N ASP A 147 4.00 -1.93 -19.32
CA ASP A 147 3.02 -1.27 -20.19
C ASP A 147 3.28 -1.70 -21.65
N PRO A 148 2.34 -2.39 -22.30
CA PRO A 148 2.53 -2.86 -23.67
C PRO A 148 2.66 -1.71 -24.68
N LEU A 149 2.19 -0.52 -24.35
CA LEU A 149 2.21 0.66 -25.23
C LEU A 149 3.42 1.57 -25.00
N ARG A 150 4.19 1.36 -23.91
CA ARG A 150 5.39 2.14 -23.58
C ARG A 150 6.54 1.24 -23.20
N PRO A 151 7.68 1.30 -23.93
CA PRO A 151 8.83 0.43 -23.67
C PRO A 151 9.34 0.50 -22.23
N LYS A 152 9.26 1.68 -21.60
CA LYS A 152 9.74 1.97 -20.24
C LYS A 152 8.62 2.15 -19.21
N GLY A 153 7.38 1.80 -19.55
CA GLY A 153 6.22 1.94 -18.69
C GLY A 153 6.00 0.75 -17.77
N VAL A 154 5.40 1.01 -16.60
CA VAL A 154 4.88 0.02 -15.66
C VAL A 154 3.38 0.23 -15.53
N LEU A 155 2.63 -0.85 -15.43
CA LEU A 155 1.17 -0.84 -15.26
C LEU A 155 0.80 -1.63 -14.01
N TYR A 156 0.01 -1.01 -13.15
CA TYR A 156 -0.51 -1.61 -11.93
C TYR A 156 -2.01 -1.88 -12.08
N LYS A 157 -2.43 -3.05 -11.64
CA LYS A 157 -3.84 -3.44 -11.71
C LYS A 157 -4.23 -4.30 -10.52
N THR A 158 -5.35 -3.94 -9.88
CA THR A 158 -6.04 -4.78 -8.92
C THR A 158 -7.05 -5.65 -9.66
N TRP A 159 -7.16 -6.89 -9.25
CA TRP A 159 -8.03 -7.88 -9.88
C TRP A 159 -9.16 -8.29 -8.94
N PRO A 160 -10.31 -8.74 -9.48
CA PRO A 160 -11.34 -9.33 -8.66
C PRO A 160 -10.84 -10.57 -7.91
N ILE A 161 -11.11 -10.64 -6.61
CA ILE A 161 -10.66 -11.78 -5.79
C ILE A 161 -11.23 -13.11 -6.29
N LYS A 162 -12.44 -13.10 -6.88
CA LYS A 162 -13.11 -14.28 -7.42
C LYS A 162 -12.37 -14.94 -8.59
N ASP A 163 -11.54 -14.17 -9.31
CA ASP A 163 -10.81 -14.67 -10.48
C ASP A 163 -9.51 -15.37 -10.08
N PHE A 164 -9.06 -15.23 -8.82
CA PHE A 164 -7.78 -15.74 -8.34
C PHE A 164 -7.93 -16.90 -7.38
N TYR A 165 -7.19 -17.96 -7.66
CA TYR A 165 -6.93 -19.08 -6.77
C TYR A 165 -5.47 -19.04 -6.39
N ILE A 166 -5.15 -19.15 -5.12
CA ILE A 166 -3.79 -18.97 -4.59
C ILE A 166 -3.38 -20.16 -3.74
N ASP A 167 -2.07 -20.36 -3.65
CA ASP A 167 -1.45 -21.32 -2.74
C ASP A 167 -0.20 -20.69 -2.12
N GLN A 168 0.25 -21.22 -0.99
CA GLN A 168 1.38 -20.69 -0.24
C GLN A 168 2.49 -21.72 -0.13
N ASN A 169 3.72 -21.23 0.03
CA ASN A 169 4.88 -22.06 0.30
C ASN A 169 4.90 -22.54 1.76
N PHE A 170 5.90 -23.33 2.13
CA PHE A 170 6.07 -23.83 3.50
C PHE A 170 6.32 -22.72 4.54
N GLN A 171 6.75 -21.52 4.12
CA GLN A 171 6.96 -20.35 4.97
C GLN A 171 5.67 -19.52 5.17
N GLY A 172 4.61 -19.84 4.43
CA GLY A 172 3.34 -19.13 4.46
C GLY A 172 3.25 -17.93 3.50
N ASP A 173 4.24 -17.74 2.63
CA ASP A 173 4.20 -16.70 1.59
C ASP A 173 3.46 -17.22 0.35
N VAL A 174 2.61 -16.39 -0.23
CA VAL A 174 1.84 -16.74 -1.43
C VAL A 174 2.75 -16.69 -2.65
N ASP A 175 2.99 -17.83 -3.28
CA ASP A 175 3.89 -17.99 -4.42
C ASP A 175 3.24 -18.60 -5.66
N THR A 176 2.02 -19.09 -5.52
CA THR A 176 1.28 -19.76 -6.60
C THR A 176 -0.03 -19.04 -6.88
N PHE A 177 -0.23 -18.65 -8.14
CA PHE A 177 -1.38 -17.87 -8.59
C PHE A 177 -2.02 -18.52 -9.81
N PHE A 178 -3.28 -18.88 -9.70
CA PHE A 178 -4.11 -19.39 -10.79
C PHE A 178 -5.24 -18.39 -11.02
N ARG A 179 -5.16 -17.64 -12.11
CA ARG A 179 -6.18 -16.69 -12.52
C ARG A 179 -7.07 -17.30 -13.58
N VAL A 180 -8.37 -17.45 -13.27
CA VAL A 180 -9.40 -17.85 -14.22
C VAL A 180 -10.22 -16.65 -14.60
N TYR A 181 -10.27 -16.36 -15.90
CA TYR A 181 -11.00 -15.19 -16.40
C TYR A 181 -11.66 -15.49 -17.74
N THR A 182 -12.72 -14.76 -18.02
CA THR A 182 -13.51 -14.92 -19.23
C THR A 182 -13.14 -13.85 -20.23
N VAL A 183 -12.86 -14.25 -21.47
CA VAL A 183 -12.57 -13.37 -22.60
C VAL A 183 -13.43 -13.73 -23.79
N THR A 184 -13.74 -12.74 -24.64
CA THR A 184 -14.38 -13.01 -25.92
C THR A 184 -13.36 -13.56 -26.92
N ALA A 185 -13.81 -14.30 -27.93
CA ALA A 185 -12.94 -14.78 -28.99
C ALA A 185 -12.08 -13.68 -29.60
N ARG A 186 -12.67 -12.51 -29.85
CA ARG A 186 -11.96 -11.32 -30.33
C ARG A 186 -10.84 -10.88 -29.40
N GLN A 187 -11.11 -10.81 -28.09
CA GLN A 187 -10.11 -10.42 -27.09
C GLN A 187 -8.98 -11.44 -26.99
N ALA A 188 -9.30 -12.73 -27.03
CA ALA A 188 -8.30 -13.80 -27.04
C ALA A 188 -7.37 -13.71 -28.27
N MET A 189 -7.93 -13.47 -29.47
CA MET A 189 -7.13 -13.28 -30.67
C MET A 189 -6.25 -12.03 -30.63
N GLN A 190 -6.71 -10.95 -29.98
CA GLN A 190 -5.92 -9.73 -29.79
C GLN A 190 -4.78 -9.92 -28.79
N GLU A 191 -5.00 -10.68 -27.71
CA GLU A 191 -4.02 -10.90 -26.64
C GLU A 191 -2.93 -11.88 -27.06
N PHE A 192 -3.31 -13.01 -27.67
CA PHE A 192 -2.39 -14.12 -27.97
C PHE A 192 -2.00 -14.23 -29.46
N GLY A 193 -2.73 -13.59 -30.35
CA GLY A 193 -2.59 -13.74 -31.78
C GLY A 193 -3.39 -14.93 -32.34
N GLU A 194 -3.84 -14.84 -33.60
CA GLU A 194 -4.69 -15.85 -34.24
C GLU A 194 -4.03 -17.24 -34.35
N ASP A 195 -2.68 -17.29 -34.45
CA ASP A 195 -1.94 -18.54 -34.63
C ASP A 195 -1.79 -19.38 -33.36
N ARG A 196 -1.85 -18.75 -32.16
CA ARG A 196 -1.66 -19.42 -30.89
C ARG A 196 -2.97 -19.81 -30.20
N VAL A 197 -4.08 -19.23 -30.66
CA VAL A 197 -5.41 -19.47 -30.04
C VAL A 197 -5.87 -20.90 -30.40
N PRO A 198 -6.47 -21.65 -29.46
CA PRO A 198 -7.06 -22.96 -29.71
C PRO A 198 -8.06 -22.93 -30.85
N LEU A 199 -8.16 -24.06 -31.61
CA LEU A 199 -9.08 -24.19 -32.73
C LEU A 199 -10.55 -23.91 -32.37
N GLU A 200 -10.94 -24.20 -31.14
CA GLU A 200 -12.30 -23.92 -30.63
C GLU A 200 -12.61 -22.41 -30.59
N ILE A 201 -11.61 -21.56 -30.31
CA ILE A 201 -11.72 -20.12 -30.32
C ILE A 201 -11.58 -19.57 -31.73
N LYS A 202 -10.64 -20.13 -32.51
CA LYS A 202 -10.38 -19.69 -33.89
C LYS A 202 -11.57 -19.96 -34.83
N ASN A 203 -12.23 -21.10 -34.68
CA ASN A 203 -13.34 -21.52 -35.51
C ASN A 203 -14.72 -21.13 -34.94
N CYS A 204 -14.79 -20.32 -33.90
CA CYS A 204 -16.07 -19.90 -33.38
C CYS A 204 -16.78 -18.97 -34.38
N GLY A 205 -18.05 -19.24 -34.66
CA GLY A 205 -18.86 -18.44 -35.59
C GLY A 205 -19.24 -17.06 -35.06
N ASN A 206 -19.03 -16.82 -33.76
CA ASN A 206 -19.37 -15.57 -33.07
C ASN A 206 -18.16 -15.06 -32.29
N LEU A 207 -17.65 -13.89 -32.69
CA LEU A 207 -16.50 -13.25 -32.04
C LEU A 207 -16.79 -12.77 -30.60
N ASP A 208 -18.06 -12.67 -30.23
CA ASP A 208 -18.49 -12.29 -28.88
C ASP A 208 -18.70 -13.50 -27.96
N GLU A 209 -18.50 -14.75 -28.47
CA GLU A 209 -18.53 -15.95 -27.64
C GLU A 209 -17.44 -15.90 -26.57
N GLN A 210 -17.81 -16.28 -25.35
CA GLN A 210 -16.96 -16.19 -24.17
C GLN A 210 -16.27 -17.52 -23.87
N PHE A 211 -14.96 -17.44 -23.59
CA PHE A 211 -14.11 -18.57 -23.27
C PHE A 211 -13.40 -18.32 -21.93
N GLU A 212 -13.33 -19.35 -21.11
CA GLU A 212 -12.56 -19.31 -19.85
C GLU A 212 -11.11 -19.69 -20.12
N ILE A 213 -10.20 -18.79 -19.74
CA ILE A 213 -8.76 -18.98 -19.81
C ILE A 213 -8.19 -19.04 -18.39
N LEU A 214 -7.34 -20.03 -18.15
CA LEU A 214 -6.50 -20.11 -16.95
C LEU A 214 -5.13 -19.55 -17.26
N HIS A 215 -4.69 -18.56 -16.49
CA HIS A 215 -3.28 -18.15 -16.40
C HIS A 215 -2.71 -18.66 -15.09
N ALA A 216 -1.81 -19.63 -15.14
CA ALA A 216 -1.14 -20.22 -13.99
C ALA A 216 0.28 -19.67 -13.88
N VAL A 217 0.60 -19.07 -12.74
CA VAL A 217 1.97 -18.63 -12.37
C VAL A 217 2.35 -19.33 -11.07
N TYR A 218 3.43 -20.09 -11.09
CA TYR A 218 3.87 -20.91 -9.94
C TYR A 218 5.39 -21.11 -9.96
N PRO A 219 6.02 -21.44 -8.82
CA PRO A 219 7.45 -21.75 -8.78
C PRO A 219 7.83 -22.84 -9.75
N ASN A 220 8.89 -22.63 -10.52
CA ASN A 220 9.33 -23.53 -11.58
C ASN A 220 10.31 -24.58 -11.02
N GLU A 221 9.96 -25.84 -11.11
CA GLU A 221 10.82 -26.96 -10.69
C GLU A 221 12.04 -27.13 -11.60
N GLU A 222 11.95 -26.65 -12.85
CA GLU A 222 13.01 -26.70 -13.85
C GLU A 222 13.80 -25.37 -13.94
N PHE A 223 13.86 -24.60 -12.85
CA PHE A 223 14.58 -23.33 -12.84
C PHE A 223 16.07 -23.51 -13.07
N ASP A 224 16.60 -22.75 -14.04
CA ASP A 224 18.04 -22.66 -14.33
C ASP A 224 18.45 -21.19 -14.44
N PRO A 225 19.21 -20.66 -13.46
CA PRO A 225 19.64 -19.27 -13.46
C PRO A 225 20.56 -18.90 -14.64
N ALA A 226 21.26 -19.87 -15.24
CA ALA A 226 22.15 -19.65 -16.36
C ALA A 226 21.41 -19.58 -17.71
N SER A 227 20.16 -20.05 -17.76
CA SER A 227 19.39 -20.11 -18.99
C SER A 227 18.74 -18.77 -19.34
N LEU A 228 18.96 -18.30 -20.57
CA LEU A 228 18.25 -17.14 -21.13
C LEU A 228 16.83 -17.47 -21.61
N ASN A 229 16.46 -18.74 -21.68
CA ASN A 229 15.15 -19.17 -22.13
C ASN A 229 14.10 -18.88 -21.05
N SER A 230 13.00 -18.23 -21.44
CA SER A 230 11.89 -17.88 -20.54
C SER A 230 11.26 -19.08 -19.83
N MET A 231 11.35 -20.28 -20.41
CA MET A 231 10.81 -21.51 -19.82
C MET A 231 11.53 -21.94 -18.52
N TYR A 232 12.79 -21.54 -18.34
CA TYR A 232 13.62 -21.93 -17.19
C TYR A 232 13.75 -20.83 -16.14
N LYS A 233 12.90 -19.80 -16.21
CA LYS A 233 12.84 -18.75 -15.22
C LYS A 233 12.27 -19.25 -13.89
N ARG A 234 12.49 -18.47 -12.81
CA ARG A 234 12.11 -18.84 -11.43
C ARG A 234 10.61 -19.16 -11.27
N PHE A 235 9.75 -18.43 -11.97
CA PHE A 235 8.31 -18.68 -11.99
C PHE A 235 7.88 -19.11 -13.39
N ALA A 236 7.23 -20.25 -13.48
CA ALA A 236 6.60 -20.71 -14.72
C ALA A 236 5.30 -19.93 -14.95
N SER A 237 5.03 -19.60 -16.20
CA SER A 237 3.80 -18.91 -16.64
C SER A 237 3.17 -19.73 -17.76
N VAL A 238 1.93 -20.16 -17.56
CA VAL A 238 1.21 -21.00 -18.53
C VAL A 238 -0.20 -20.48 -18.73
N TYR A 239 -0.53 -20.15 -19.97
CA TYR A 239 -1.90 -19.84 -20.38
C TYR A 239 -2.52 -21.07 -21.03
N LEU A 240 -3.72 -21.45 -20.59
CA LEU A 240 -4.44 -22.58 -21.18
C LEU A 240 -5.95 -22.33 -21.22
N SER A 241 -6.63 -22.93 -22.20
CA SER A 241 -8.09 -22.95 -22.24
C SER A 241 -8.64 -23.96 -21.23
N CYS A 242 -9.54 -23.51 -20.35
CA CYS A 242 -10.16 -24.39 -19.36
C CYS A 242 -11.03 -25.48 -20.00
N LYS A 243 -11.63 -25.21 -21.17
CA LYS A 243 -12.55 -26.13 -21.87
C LYS A 243 -11.80 -27.24 -22.60
N SER A 244 -10.81 -26.91 -23.43
CA SER A 244 -10.06 -27.89 -24.24
C SER A 244 -8.82 -28.43 -23.54
N GLY A 245 -8.35 -27.78 -22.48
CA GLY A 245 -7.06 -28.10 -21.86
C GLY A 245 -5.85 -27.82 -22.79
N THR A 246 -6.05 -26.99 -23.81
CA THR A 246 -4.97 -26.65 -24.76
C THR A 246 -4.14 -25.51 -24.19
N ILE A 247 -2.81 -25.69 -24.15
CA ILE A 247 -1.88 -24.61 -23.77
C ILE A 247 -1.81 -23.62 -24.93
N ILE A 248 -2.01 -22.34 -24.59
CA ILE A 248 -1.99 -21.20 -25.52
C ILE A 248 -0.58 -20.61 -25.59
N GLU A 249 -0.01 -20.35 -24.42
CA GLU A 249 1.33 -19.76 -24.30
C GLU A 249 2.04 -20.30 -23.05
N GLU A 250 3.34 -20.54 -23.18
CA GLU A 250 4.23 -20.93 -22.08
C GLU A 250 5.40 -19.96 -22.00
N GLY A 251 5.79 -19.63 -20.78
CA GLY A 251 6.89 -18.74 -20.50
C GLY A 251 7.25 -18.74 -19.03
N GLY A 252 7.93 -17.72 -18.58
CA GLY A 252 8.28 -17.56 -17.17
C GLY A 252 8.72 -16.15 -16.83
N PHE A 253 8.76 -15.91 -15.52
CA PHE A 253 9.16 -14.65 -14.91
C PHE A 253 10.29 -14.87 -13.91
N ASP A 254 11.24 -13.93 -13.83
CA ASP A 254 12.28 -13.95 -12.78
C ASP A 254 11.69 -13.58 -11.43
N LYS A 255 10.79 -12.59 -11.41
CA LYS A 255 9.98 -12.19 -10.26
C LYS A 255 8.50 -12.40 -10.59
N CYS A 256 7.70 -12.86 -9.63
CA CYS A 256 6.27 -13.09 -9.85
C CYS A 256 5.56 -11.77 -10.13
N PRO A 257 4.86 -11.62 -11.28
CA PRO A 257 4.13 -10.39 -11.59
C PRO A 257 2.85 -10.23 -10.79
N TYR A 258 2.38 -11.31 -10.15
CA TYR A 258 1.23 -11.30 -9.28
C TYR A 258 1.65 -11.21 -7.81
N LEU A 259 0.91 -10.41 -7.07
CA LEU A 259 1.07 -10.18 -5.64
C LEU A 259 -0.27 -10.42 -4.96
N TYR A 260 -0.24 -10.87 -3.72
CA TYR A 260 -1.45 -11.03 -2.93
C TYR A 260 -1.28 -10.41 -1.56
N GLN A 261 -1.98 -9.31 -1.32
CA GLN A 261 -1.98 -8.64 -0.03
C GLN A 261 -3.01 -9.30 0.88
N ARG A 262 -2.63 -9.62 2.13
CA ARG A 262 -3.54 -10.11 3.18
C ARG A 262 -3.61 -9.12 4.34
N TYR A 263 -4.78 -9.01 4.98
CA TYR A 263 -4.94 -8.20 6.19
C TYR A 263 -4.47 -8.97 7.41
N ASP A 264 -5.10 -10.13 7.66
CA ASP A 264 -4.74 -11.01 8.77
C ASP A 264 -4.74 -12.48 8.32
N VAL A 265 -3.92 -13.30 8.98
CA VAL A 265 -3.76 -14.72 8.68
C VAL A 265 -3.65 -15.48 9.98
N VAL A 266 -4.33 -16.60 10.06
CA VAL A 266 -4.21 -17.54 11.18
C VAL A 266 -3.20 -18.64 10.82
N PRO A 267 -1.96 -18.56 11.32
CA PRO A 267 -0.87 -19.47 10.90
C PRO A 267 -1.18 -20.94 11.16
N SER A 268 -1.97 -21.23 12.20
CA SER A 268 -2.33 -22.61 12.59
C SER A 268 -3.23 -23.32 11.58
N LEU A 269 -3.93 -22.57 10.71
CA LEU A 269 -4.89 -23.14 9.75
C LEU A 269 -4.26 -23.44 8.39
N GLN A 270 -3.03 -22.96 8.13
CA GLN A 270 -2.35 -23.07 6.83
C GLN A 270 -3.23 -22.63 5.64
N ASP A 271 -4.10 -21.64 5.89
CA ASP A 271 -5.02 -21.11 4.89
C ASP A 271 -4.33 -20.01 4.09
N PRO A 272 -4.30 -20.08 2.75
CA PRO A 272 -3.67 -19.05 1.93
C PRO A 272 -4.45 -17.73 1.90
N TYR A 273 -5.75 -17.76 2.19
CA TYR A 273 -6.60 -16.57 2.18
C TYR A 273 -6.56 -15.83 3.51
N GLY A 274 -6.64 -14.49 3.45
CA GLY A 274 -6.63 -13.62 4.62
C GLY A 274 -8.03 -13.34 5.18
N TYR A 275 -8.09 -13.05 6.47
CA TYR A 275 -9.28 -12.56 7.15
C TYR A 275 -9.36 -11.04 7.06
N SER A 276 -10.57 -10.49 6.83
CA SER A 276 -10.77 -9.04 6.76
C SER A 276 -11.14 -8.45 8.13
N PRO A 277 -10.91 -7.15 8.35
CA PRO A 277 -11.46 -6.48 9.53
C PRO A 277 -13.00 -6.58 9.58
N LEU A 278 -13.66 -6.62 8.42
CA LEU A 278 -15.11 -6.82 8.34
C LEU A 278 -15.55 -8.19 8.83
N MET A 279 -14.74 -9.24 8.66
CA MET A 279 -15.04 -10.57 9.18
C MET A 279 -14.97 -10.63 10.70
N LEU A 280 -14.12 -9.79 11.33
CA LEU A 280 -14.03 -9.71 12.79
C LEU A 280 -15.33 -9.17 13.42
N CYS A 281 -16.00 -8.22 12.76
CA CYS A 281 -17.27 -7.66 13.22
C CYS A 281 -18.48 -8.16 12.41
N LEU A 282 -18.38 -9.37 11.85
CA LEU A 282 -19.44 -9.97 11.03
C LEU A 282 -20.76 -10.18 11.79
N PRO A 283 -20.76 -10.69 13.04
CA PRO A 283 -21.98 -10.82 13.84
C PRO A 283 -22.67 -9.47 14.03
N GLU A 284 -21.90 -8.45 14.40
CA GLU A 284 -22.41 -7.09 14.63
C GLU A 284 -23.01 -6.47 13.36
N VAL A 285 -22.36 -6.64 12.22
CA VAL A 285 -22.88 -6.16 10.92
C VAL A 285 -24.19 -6.85 10.56
N ARG A 286 -24.29 -8.16 10.81
CA ARG A 286 -25.51 -8.93 10.57
C ARG A 286 -26.66 -8.44 11.45
N ASP A 287 -26.42 -8.34 12.75
CA ASP A 287 -27.43 -8.00 13.75
C ASP A 287 -27.85 -6.52 13.59
N LEU A 288 -26.89 -5.63 13.29
CA LEU A 288 -27.15 -4.23 12.95
C LEU A 288 -28.09 -4.10 11.75
N ASN A 289 -27.84 -4.81 10.65
CA ASN A 289 -28.74 -4.79 9.51
C ASN A 289 -30.15 -5.31 9.85
N ALA A 290 -30.26 -6.35 10.68
CA ALA A 290 -31.54 -6.87 11.13
C ALA A 290 -32.29 -5.87 12.01
N MET A 291 -31.60 -5.26 12.98
CA MET A 291 -32.19 -4.27 13.89
C MET A 291 -32.66 -3.01 13.15
N VAL A 292 -31.84 -2.48 12.23
CA VAL A 292 -32.22 -1.30 11.42
C VAL A 292 -33.44 -1.64 10.54
N ARG A 293 -33.45 -2.80 9.90
CA ARG A 293 -34.60 -3.26 9.10
C ARG A 293 -35.88 -3.31 9.95
N ASP A 294 -35.81 -3.93 11.12
CA ASP A 294 -36.96 -4.11 11.97
C ASP A 294 -37.43 -2.78 12.59
N ASN A 295 -36.48 -1.89 12.92
CA ASN A 295 -36.79 -0.52 13.34
C ASN A 295 -37.49 0.29 12.24
N LEU A 296 -37.08 0.16 10.99
CA LEU A 296 -37.76 0.78 9.84
C LEU A 296 -39.20 0.22 9.68
N ARG A 297 -39.38 -1.10 9.89
CA ARG A 297 -40.73 -1.72 9.85
C ARG A 297 -41.61 -1.20 10.95
N VAL A 298 -41.11 -1.04 12.18
CA VAL A 298 -41.85 -0.45 13.29
C VAL A 298 -42.20 1.00 12.98
N GLY A 299 -41.22 1.81 12.51
CA GLY A 299 -41.46 3.20 12.10
C GLY A 299 -42.54 3.31 11.01
N ASN A 300 -42.51 2.47 9.99
CA ASN A 300 -43.54 2.43 8.95
C ASN A 300 -44.95 2.07 9.53
N ARG A 301 -45.01 1.12 10.47
CA ARG A 301 -46.26 0.78 11.15
C ARG A 301 -46.79 1.89 12.06
N MET A 302 -45.89 2.65 12.68
CA MET A 302 -46.27 3.84 13.47
C MET A 302 -46.79 4.96 12.57
N GLY A 303 -46.21 5.17 11.37
CA GLY A 303 -46.69 6.15 10.40
C GLY A 303 -47.99 5.75 9.67
N SER A 304 -48.23 4.44 9.54
CA SER A 304 -49.45 3.89 8.95
C SER A 304 -49.95 2.72 9.81
N PRO A 305 -50.56 3.01 10.97
CA PRO A 305 -50.95 2.01 11.92
C PRO A 305 -52.11 1.16 11.39
N THR A 306 -52.10 -0.11 11.74
CA THR A 306 -53.28 -0.96 11.57
C THR A 306 -54.37 -0.41 12.46
N LEU A 307 -55.54 -0.12 11.90
CA LEU A 307 -56.66 0.40 12.62
C LEU A 307 -57.55 -0.77 13.12
N LEU A 308 -57.90 -0.69 14.39
CA LEU A 308 -58.85 -1.60 15.01
C LEU A 308 -60.24 -0.92 15.02
N MET A 309 -61.22 -1.60 14.52
CA MET A 309 -62.63 -1.18 14.47
C MET A 309 -63.53 -2.33 14.94
N SER A 310 -64.62 -2.01 15.62
CA SER A 310 -65.63 -3.01 15.98
C SER A 310 -66.40 -3.48 14.76
N GLU A 311 -66.85 -4.71 14.75
CA GLU A 311 -67.60 -5.30 13.64
C GLU A 311 -68.95 -4.58 13.42
N ASP A 312 -69.51 -3.96 14.45
CA ASP A 312 -70.78 -3.24 14.42
C ASP A 312 -70.66 -1.76 14.00
N ASP A 313 -69.45 -1.25 13.73
CA ASP A 313 -69.23 0.17 13.39
C ASP A 313 -69.49 0.46 11.90
N ILE A 314 -70.30 1.50 11.67
CA ILE A 314 -70.76 1.95 10.32
C ILE A 314 -69.77 2.91 9.66
N ILE A 315 -68.51 3.02 10.14
CA ILE A 315 -67.55 3.97 9.61
C ILE A 315 -67.03 3.52 8.24
N ASN A 316 -67.26 4.37 7.24
CA ASN A 316 -66.74 4.10 5.90
C ASN A 316 -65.22 4.29 5.86
N ARG A 317 -64.49 3.26 5.40
CA ARG A 317 -63.01 3.23 5.29
C ARG A 317 -62.46 4.42 4.49
N ASP A 318 -63.19 4.90 3.49
CA ASP A 318 -62.79 6.02 2.63
C ASP A 318 -62.77 7.39 3.36
N GLN A 319 -63.41 7.47 4.53
CA GLN A 319 -63.46 8.68 5.35
C GLN A 319 -62.22 8.81 6.26
N ILE A 320 -61.47 7.72 6.48
CA ILE A 320 -60.28 7.68 7.32
C ILE A 320 -59.09 8.15 6.49
N ALA A 321 -58.99 9.48 6.27
CA ALA A 321 -57.88 10.08 5.57
C ALA A 321 -57.44 11.39 6.28
N PRO A 322 -56.18 11.76 6.19
CA PRO A 322 -55.67 12.99 6.81
C PRO A 322 -56.48 14.22 6.39
N GLY A 323 -56.89 15.04 7.37
CA GLY A 323 -57.65 16.28 7.15
C GLY A 323 -59.16 16.09 6.85
N ARG A 324 -59.69 14.89 6.91
CA ARG A 324 -61.16 14.65 6.74
C ARG A 324 -61.86 14.60 8.08
N LEU A 325 -63.12 15.07 8.10
CA LEU A 325 -64.04 14.91 9.22
C LEU A 325 -64.70 13.53 9.09
N VAL A 326 -64.59 12.71 10.13
CA VAL A 326 -65.21 11.40 10.21
C VAL A 326 -66.48 11.50 11.06
N ALA A 327 -67.63 11.46 10.39
CA ALA A 327 -68.92 11.41 11.12
C ALA A 327 -69.00 10.09 11.91
N GLU A 328 -69.55 10.18 13.15
CA GLU A 328 -69.68 9.03 14.07
C GLU A 328 -68.33 8.39 14.49
N GLY A 329 -67.19 9.10 14.31
CA GLY A 329 -65.87 8.64 14.70
C GLY A 329 -65.67 8.48 16.22
N LEU A 330 -66.59 9.00 17.05
CA LEU A 330 -66.60 8.87 18.51
C LEU A 330 -67.79 8.06 18.99
N ASP A 331 -67.64 7.31 20.06
CA ASP A 331 -68.73 6.61 20.77
C ASP A 331 -69.48 7.62 21.68
N ALA A 332 -70.56 7.16 22.34
CA ALA A 332 -71.38 7.94 23.24
C ALA A 332 -70.59 8.48 24.46
N ASN A 333 -69.44 7.92 24.77
CA ASN A 333 -68.56 8.33 25.88
C ASN A 333 -67.38 9.22 25.41
N GLY A 334 -67.34 9.58 24.11
CA GLY A 334 -66.30 10.42 23.55
C GLY A 334 -65.00 9.68 23.20
N ASN A 335 -64.97 8.35 23.24
CA ASN A 335 -63.80 7.57 22.85
C ASN A 335 -63.80 7.36 21.32
N PRO A 336 -62.64 7.33 20.66
CA PRO A 336 -62.56 7.03 19.24
C PRO A 336 -63.00 5.58 18.99
N ARG A 337 -63.93 5.39 18.02
CA ARG A 337 -64.41 4.05 17.59
C ARG A 337 -63.36 3.31 16.78
N VAL A 338 -62.47 4.04 16.10
CA VAL A 338 -61.32 3.47 15.41
C VAL A 338 -60.06 3.81 16.21
N LYS A 339 -59.37 2.79 16.67
CA LYS A 339 -58.13 2.93 17.44
C LYS A 339 -56.95 2.38 16.65
N PRO A 340 -55.78 3.07 16.65
CA PRO A 340 -54.59 2.43 16.13
C PRO A 340 -54.17 1.24 16.99
N LEU A 341 -53.71 0.16 16.36
CA LEU A 341 -53.06 -0.94 17.06
C LEU A 341 -51.77 -0.43 17.69
N GLU A 342 -51.74 -0.22 18.99
CA GLU A 342 -50.56 0.14 19.73
C GLU A 342 -49.63 -1.08 19.82
N LEU A 343 -48.43 -0.95 19.23
CA LEU A 343 -47.38 -1.96 19.35
C LEU A 343 -46.48 -1.55 20.52
N PRO A 344 -46.33 -2.39 21.54
CA PRO A 344 -45.37 -2.15 22.60
C PRO A 344 -43.95 -2.22 22.02
N GLY A 345 -43.28 -1.08 21.88
CA GLY A 345 -41.92 -1.00 21.42
C GLY A 345 -41.20 0.17 22.06
N ASN A 346 -39.98 -0.07 22.53
CA ASN A 346 -39.11 0.98 23.06
C ASN A 346 -38.11 1.41 22.00
N LEU A 347 -38.54 2.26 21.05
CA LEU A 347 -37.67 2.80 19.98
C LEU A 347 -36.38 3.46 20.48
N PRO A 348 -36.39 4.30 21.55
CA PRO A 348 -35.16 4.89 22.07
C PRO A 348 -34.11 3.85 22.46
N PHE A 349 -34.51 2.79 23.14
CA PHE A 349 -33.63 1.70 23.54
C PHE A 349 -33.00 0.98 22.33
N THR A 350 -33.80 0.72 21.30
CA THR A 350 -33.30 0.08 20.06
C THR A 350 -32.30 0.99 19.32
N LEU A 351 -32.52 2.31 19.32
CA LEU A 351 -31.59 3.28 18.70
C LEU A 351 -30.25 3.33 19.43
N GLU A 352 -30.24 3.20 20.75
CA GLU A 352 -28.99 3.15 21.53
C GLU A 352 -28.17 1.90 21.19
N PHE A 353 -28.79 0.72 21.07
CA PHE A 353 -28.13 -0.51 20.63
C PHE A 353 -27.59 -0.38 19.20
N ILE A 354 -28.38 0.15 18.27
CA ILE A 354 -27.95 0.41 16.88
C ILE A 354 -26.68 1.27 16.89
N LYS A 355 -26.66 2.35 17.67
CA LYS A 355 -25.50 3.21 17.80
C LYS A 355 -24.29 2.48 18.38
N GLY A 356 -24.49 1.65 19.42
CA GLY A 356 -23.43 0.82 19.98
C GLY A 356 -22.77 -0.11 18.94
N PHE A 357 -23.57 -0.83 18.14
CA PHE A 357 -23.05 -1.67 17.08
C PHE A 357 -22.36 -0.88 15.96
N GLN A 358 -22.89 0.30 15.59
CA GLN A 358 -22.23 1.18 14.63
C GLN A 358 -20.85 1.65 15.12
N ASP A 359 -20.74 1.97 16.40
CA ASP A 359 -19.48 2.40 17.00
C ASP A 359 -18.49 1.21 17.10
N THR A 360 -18.95 0.00 17.44
CA THR A 360 -18.12 -1.22 17.39
C THR A 360 -17.55 -1.46 15.98
N VAL A 361 -18.38 -1.33 14.94
CA VAL A 361 -17.91 -1.46 13.55
C VAL A 361 -16.84 -0.40 13.23
N LYS A 362 -17.04 0.87 13.61
CA LYS A 362 -16.04 1.93 13.40
C LYS A 362 -14.75 1.64 14.13
N GLN A 363 -14.82 1.17 15.38
CA GLN A 363 -13.65 0.80 16.19
C GLN A 363 -12.86 -0.35 15.59
N THR A 364 -13.53 -1.37 15.03
CA THR A 364 -12.87 -2.49 14.35
C THR A 364 -12.02 -2.02 13.16
N PHE A 365 -12.44 -0.97 12.45
CA PHE A 365 -11.66 -0.32 11.41
C PHE A 365 -10.68 0.73 11.93
N GLY A 366 -10.62 0.97 13.23
CA GLY A 366 -9.75 1.99 13.84
C GLY A 366 -10.09 3.42 13.39
N LEU A 367 -11.31 3.69 12.94
CA LEU A 367 -11.68 5.02 12.41
C LEU A 367 -11.61 6.11 13.47
N ASP A 368 -11.83 5.76 14.73
CA ASP A 368 -11.73 6.70 15.85
C ASP A 368 -10.31 7.23 16.02
N LEU A 369 -9.32 6.38 15.73
CA LEU A 369 -7.91 6.76 15.76
C LEU A 369 -7.61 7.87 14.73
N PHE A 370 -8.21 7.80 13.53
CA PHE A 370 -8.01 8.81 12.49
C PHE A 370 -8.82 10.09 12.72
N GLN A 371 -9.93 10.02 13.46
CA GLN A 371 -10.80 11.18 13.74
C GLN A 371 -10.29 12.06 14.89
N ILE A 372 -9.47 11.53 15.78
CA ILE A 372 -8.93 12.29 16.93
C ILE A 372 -8.18 13.54 16.48
N LEU A 373 -7.46 13.48 15.37
CA LEU A 373 -6.72 14.62 14.81
C LEU A 373 -7.63 15.70 14.21
N ILE A 374 -8.85 15.34 13.80
CA ILE A 374 -9.79 16.23 13.10
C ILE A 374 -10.71 16.94 14.11
N ASN A 375 -11.08 16.26 15.19
CA ASN A 375 -12.15 16.71 16.09
C ASN A 375 -11.72 17.64 17.24
N LYS A 376 -10.42 17.94 17.40
CA LYS A 376 -9.92 18.86 18.44
C LYS A 376 -8.97 19.90 17.83
N PRO A 377 -9.47 21.07 17.44
CA PRO A 377 -8.65 22.12 16.83
C PRO A 377 -7.65 22.79 17.80
N ASP A 378 -7.80 22.60 19.11
CA ASP A 378 -7.01 23.30 20.14
C ASP A 378 -5.82 22.49 20.68
N MET A 379 -5.33 21.48 19.92
CA MET A 379 -4.19 20.68 20.36
C MET A 379 -2.86 21.37 20.06
N THR A 380 -1.90 21.20 20.97
CA THR A 380 -0.52 21.64 20.73
C THR A 380 0.18 20.73 19.71
N ALA A 381 1.16 21.28 19.00
CA ALA A 381 1.95 20.50 18.00
C ALA A 381 2.56 19.22 18.61
N THR A 382 3.03 19.28 19.86
CA THR A 382 3.60 18.14 20.59
C THR A 382 2.54 17.07 20.88
N GLU A 383 1.33 17.46 21.27
CA GLU A 383 0.22 16.55 21.56
C GLU A 383 -0.27 15.86 20.28
N VAL A 384 -0.32 16.58 19.15
CA VAL A 384 -0.63 16.01 17.83
C VAL A 384 0.40 14.96 17.45
N LEU A 385 1.69 15.24 17.64
CA LEU A 385 2.78 14.33 17.32
C LEU A 385 2.72 13.05 18.17
N GLN A 386 2.54 13.20 19.49
CA GLN A 386 2.46 12.06 20.41
C GLN A 386 1.27 11.15 20.06
N ARG A 387 0.11 11.70 19.75
CA ARG A 387 -1.06 10.91 19.34
C ARG A 387 -0.87 10.24 17.99
N ALA A 388 -0.22 10.91 17.05
CA ALA A 388 0.14 10.30 15.77
C ALA A 388 1.09 9.09 15.98
N GLN A 389 2.04 9.18 16.91
CA GLN A 389 2.92 8.06 17.28
C GLN A 389 2.16 6.90 17.93
N GLU A 390 1.24 7.18 18.84
CA GLU A 390 0.39 6.15 19.47
C GLU A 390 -0.46 5.41 18.43
N GLN A 391 -1.11 6.15 17.53
CA GLN A 391 -1.91 5.58 16.44
C GLN A 391 -1.09 4.66 15.56
N ALA A 392 0.07 5.11 15.21
CA ALA A 392 0.97 4.39 14.34
C ALA A 392 1.48 3.09 14.97
N THR A 393 1.77 3.12 16.28
CA THR A 393 2.16 1.92 17.03
C THR A 393 1.04 0.87 16.99
N LEU A 394 -0.22 1.29 17.12
CA LEU A 394 -1.38 0.39 17.03
C LEU A 394 -1.58 -0.19 15.61
N MET A 395 -1.19 0.54 14.57
CA MET A 395 -1.31 0.11 13.16
C MET A 395 -0.09 -0.70 12.67
N THR A 396 0.99 -0.77 13.45
CA THR A 396 2.24 -1.45 13.06
C THR A 396 2.04 -2.88 12.58
N PRO A 397 1.25 -3.76 13.23
CA PRO A 397 1.09 -5.14 12.75
C PRO A 397 0.50 -5.23 11.33
N THR A 398 -0.50 -4.39 11.04
CA THR A 398 -1.15 -4.35 9.72
C THR A 398 -0.21 -3.78 8.65
N THR A 399 0.53 -2.72 8.97
CA THR A 399 1.48 -2.10 8.02
C THR A 399 2.67 -2.99 7.76
N SER A 400 3.24 -3.66 8.77
CA SER A 400 4.38 -4.56 8.60
C SER A 400 4.06 -5.76 7.72
N ARG A 401 2.85 -6.34 7.84
CA ARG A 401 2.42 -7.41 6.94
C ARG A 401 2.28 -6.90 5.50
N ARG A 402 1.71 -5.72 5.31
CA ARG A 402 1.60 -5.07 4.00
C ARG A 402 2.98 -4.82 3.38
N GLU A 403 3.95 -4.37 4.17
CA GLU A 403 5.33 -4.18 3.73
C GLU A 403 5.94 -5.51 3.24
N LYS A 404 5.80 -6.58 4.02
CA LYS A 404 6.36 -7.90 3.70
C LYS A 404 5.68 -8.56 2.49
N GLU A 405 4.34 -8.60 2.46
CA GLU A 405 3.59 -9.41 1.48
C GLU A 405 3.29 -8.65 0.18
N PHE A 406 3.29 -7.32 0.22
CA PHE A 406 2.84 -6.50 -0.91
C PHE A 406 3.89 -5.49 -1.36
N LEU A 407 4.29 -4.53 -0.51
CA LEU A 407 5.15 -3.43 -0.93
C LEU A 407 6.57 -3.88 -1.29
N GLY A 408 7.17 -4.77 -0.49
CA GLY A 408 8.48 -5.33 -0.76
C GLY A 408 8.54 -6.07 -2.10
N PRO A 409 7.74 -7.13 -2.30
CA PRO A 409 7.68 -7.83 -3.56
C PRO A 409 7.31 -6.94 -4.75
N MET A 410 6.46 -5.92 -4.56
CA MET A 410 6.12 -4.95 -5.59
C MET A 410 7.34 -4.16 -6.05
N ILE A 411 8.12 -3.62 -5.12
CA ILE A 411 9.34 -2.86 -5.42
C ILE A 411 10.39 -3.77 -6.09
N GLU A 412 10.50 -5.02 -5.68
CA GLU A 412 11.39 -5.99 -6.33
C GLU A 412 11.01 -6.24 -7.81
N VAL A 413 9.71 -6.36 -8.11
CA VAL A 413 9.23 -6.49 -9.50
C VAL A 413 9.49 -5.21 -10.29
N GLU A 414 9.29 -4.05 -9.68
CA GLU A 414 9.58 -2.75 -10.30
C GLU A 414 11.05 -2.60 -10.64
N LEU A 415 11.95 -2.99 -9.73
CA LEU A 415 13.39 -3.00 -9.94
C LEU A 415 13.77 -3.92 -11.11
N ASP A 416 13.28 -5.16 -11.11
CA ASP A 416 13.51 -6.12 -12.19
C ASP A 416 13.05 -5.57 -13.56
N LEU A 417 11.87 -4.97 -13.61
CA LEU A 417 11.34 -4.34 -14.82
C LEU A 417 12.17 -3.12 -15.25
N ALA A 418 12.63 -2.29 -14.30
CA ALA A 418 13.45 -1.11 -14.59
C ALA A 418 14.82 -1.51 -15.15
N PHE A 419 15.46 -2.53 -14.57
CA PHE A 419 16.72 -3.08 -15.09
C PHE A 419 16.56 -3.66 -16.48
N LYS A 420 15.56 -4.51 -16.72
CA LYS A 420 15.28 -5.13 -18.03
C LYS A 420 14.95 -4.12 -19.13
N GLN A 421 14.39 -2.98 -18.76
CA GLN A 421 14.03 -1.90 -19.69
C GLN A 421 15.16 -0.87 -19.87
N GLY A 422 16.29 -1.01 -19.16
CA GLY A 422 17.43 -0.10 -19.24
C GLY A 422 17.10 1.33 -18.78
N ASP A 423 16.22 1.47 -17.80
CA ASP A 423 15.75 2.76 -17.28
C ASP A 423 16.45 3.16 -15.97
N MET A 424 17.26 2.26 -15.43
CA MET A 424 18.06 2.53 -14.24
C MET A 424 19.27 3.41 -14.57
N PRO A 425 19.70 4.28 -13.65
CA PRO A 425 20.94 5.04 -13.81
C PRO A 425 22.14 4.09 -13.98
N PRO A 426 23.24 4.56 -14.60
CA PRO A 426 24.44 3.74 -14.76
C PRO A 426 24.97 3.32 -13.37
N MET A 427 25.13 2.01 -13.19
CA MET A 427 25.61 1.45 -11.94
C MET A 427 27.12 1.64 -11.82
N PRO A 428 27.66 2.10 -10.67
CA PRO A 428 29.10 2.14 -10.42
C PRO A 428 29.73 0.76 -10.58
N GLU A 429 30.92 0.69 -11.22
CA GLU A 429 31.62 -0.59 -11.49
C GLU A 429 31.88 -1.39 -10.21
N GLU A 430 32.27 -0.72 -9.14
CA GLU A 430 32.50 -1.33 -7.82
C GLU A 430 31.25 -2.02 -7.27
N LEU A 431 30.04 -1.45 -7.53
CA LEU A 431 28.78 -2.04 -7.12
C LEU A 431 28.40 -3.25 -7.97
N VAL A 432 28.72 -3.22 -9.28
CA VAL A 432 28.52 -4.34 -10.18
C VAL A 432 29.36 -5.53 -9.74
N GLU A 433 30.62 -5.32 -9.37
CA GLU A 433 31.49 -6.37 -8.83
C GLU A 433 30.95 -6.95 -7.53
N ALA A 434 30.59 -6.10 -6.56
CA ALA A 434 30.06 -6.52 -5.28
C ALA A 434 28.74 -7.34 -5.41
N MET A 435 27.88 -6.97 -6.34
CA MET A 435 26.66 -7.74 -6.63
C MET A 435 26.94 -9.06 -7.37
N SER A 436 27.98 -9.09 -8.21
CA SER A 436 28.36 -10.32 -8.93
C SER A 436 28.97 -11.38 -8.01
N THR A 437 29.65 -10.96 -6.95
CA THR A 437 30.20 -11.84 -5.89
C THR A 437 29.15 -12.31 -4.92
N GLY A 438 27.94 -11.70 -4.92
CA GLY A 438 26.86 -12.01 -4.00
C GLY A 438 27.05 -11.46 -2.58
N ASP A 439 28.01 -10.57 -2.39
CA ASP A 439 28.33 -9.97 -1.08
C ASP A 439 27.30 -8.89 -0.69
N VAL A 440 26.61 -8.32 -1.69
CA VAL A 440 25.71 -7.17 -1.49
C VAL A 440 24.39 -7.41 -2.22
N GLU A 441 23.28 -7.25 -1.50
CA GLU A 441 21.93 -7.29 -2.05
C GLU A 441 21.19 -5.98 -1.78
N PHE A 442 20.27 -5.63 -2.68
CA PHE A 442 19.37 -4.50 -2.46
C PHE A 442 18.41 -4.81 -1.31
N SER A 443 18.35 -3.91 -0.35
CA SER A 443 17.38 -3.93 0.74
C SER A 443 16.45 -2.72 0.63
N ILE A 444 15.20 -2.91 1.03
CA ILE A 444 14.19 -1.86 1.01
C ILE A 444 14.01 -1.33 2.43
N GLU A 445 14.20 -0.04 2.60
CA GLU A 445 13.95 0.64 3.86
C GLU A 445 12.69 1.49 3.75
N TYR A 446 11.68 1.20 4.61
CA TYR A 446 10.43 1.95 4.58
C TYR A 446 10.53 3.21 5.44
N GLU A 447 10.25 4.35 4.83
CA GLU A 447 10.20 5.64 5.48
C GLU A 447 8.75 6.02 5.81
N SER A 448 8.21 5.43 6.89
CA SER A 448 6.88 5.81 7.35
C SER A 448 6.87 7.25 7.92
N PRO A 449 5.73 7.97 7.86
CA PRO A 449 5.59 9.28 8.52
C PRO A 449 5.96 9.27 10.00
N ILE A 450 5.80 8.12 10.65
CA ILE A 450 6.14 7.89 12.06
C ILE A 450 7.63 7.81 12.25
N ARG A 451 8.32 7.02 11.42
CA ARG A 451 9.78 6.90 11.47
C ARG A 451 10.44 8.25 11.25
N ARG A 452 9.86 9.09 10.37
CA ARG A 452 10.28 10.49 10.20
C ARG A 452 10.02 11.34 11.42
N ALA A 453 8.90 11.15 12.10
CA ALA A 453 8.61 11.88 13.34
C ALA A 453 9.59 11.47 14.46
N GLN A 454 9.91 10.17 14.58
CA GLN A 454 10.94 9.67 15.50
C GLN A 454 12.33 10.20 15.12
N ASN A 455 12.68 10.15 13.85
CA ASN A 455 13.94 10.74 13.36
C ASN A 455 14.01 12.25 13.61
N ALA A 456 12.90 12.98 13.49
CA ALA A 456 12.85 14.41 13.82
C ALA A 456 13.12 14.69 15.31
N ASP A 457 12.66 13.79 16.21
CA ASP A 457 13.00 13.85 17.62
C ASP A 457 14.49 13.61 17.86
N ASP A 458 15.09 12.64 17.15
CA ASP A 458 16.53 12.39 17.17
C ASP A 458 17.31 13.61 16.66
N GLY A 459 16.87 14.24 15.56
CA GLY A 459 17.44 15.50 15.08
C GLY A 459 17.34 16.63 16.09
N THR A 460 16.22 16.73 16.78
CA THR A 460 16.03 17.72 17.84
C THR A 460 16.96 17.44 19.03
N ALA A 461 17.18 16.18 19.38
CA ALA A 461 18.13 15.78 20.42
C ALA A 461 19.58 16.15 20.02
N VAL A 462 19.99 15.91 18.77
CA VAL A 462 21.29 16.32 18.26
C VAL A 462 21.46 17.86 18.32
N LEU A 463 20.44 18.63 17.92
CA LEU A 463 20.48 20.10 18.02
C LEU A 463 20.60 20.58 19.45
N ARG A 464 19.89 19.94 20.41
CA ARG A 464 20.00 20.26 21.84
C ARG A 464 21.41 20.00 22.36
N VAL A 465 22.04 18.89 21.95
CA VAL A 465 23.43 18.58 22.30
C VAL A 465 24.37 19.65 21.74
N LEU A 466 24.19 20.06 20.47
CA LEU A 466 24.99 21.12 19.85
C LEU A 466 24.81 22.48 20.58
N GLN A 467 23.58 22.84 20.93
CA GLN A 467 23.30 24.06 21.71
C GLN A 467 23.95 24.02 23.09
N SER A 468 23.87 22.86 23.77
CA SER A 468 24.54 22.65 25.06
C SER A 468 26.06 22.72 24.92
N ALA A 469 26.62 22.13 23.89
CA ALA A 469 28.06 22.19 23.62
C ALA A 469 28.52 23.62 23.30
N ALA A 470 27.74 24.38 22.54
CA ALA A 470 28.04 25.80 22.26
C ALA A 470 28.03 26.65 23.54
N SER A 471 27.11 26.39 24.48
CA SER A 471 27.10 27.08 25.78
C SER A 471 28.27 26.68 26.67
N LEU A 472 28.69 25.41 26.65
CA LEU A 472 29.83 24.90 27.40
C LEU A 472 31.18 25.37 26.83
N GLN A 473 31.26 25.65 25.52
CA GLN A 473 32.46 26.19 24.88
C GLN A 473 32.92 27.52 25.48
N ALA A 474 32.01 28.28 26.08
CA ALA A 474 32.33 29.50 26.81
C ALA A 474 33.17 29.25 28.08
N PHE A 475 33.02 28.04 28.69
CA PHE A 475 33.76 27.62 29.89
C PHE A 475 35.00 26.78 29.56
N ASP A 476 34.89 25.90 28.52
CA ASP A 476 36.00 25.07 28.08
C ASP A 476 36.08 25.05 26.53
N PRO A 477 37.07 25.71 25.94
CA PRO A 477 37.27 25.77 24.48
C PRO A 477 37.52 24.40 23.83
N THR A 478 37.89 23.37 24.59
CA THR A 478 38.20 22.02 24.08
C THR A 478 36.97 21.20 23.73
N VAL A 479 35.78 21.60 24.19
CA VAL A 479 34.50 20.96 23.92
C VAL A 479 34.22 20.82 22.42
N LYS A 480 34.65 21.79 21.59
CA LYS A 480 34.51 21.73 20.14
C LYS A 480 35.20 20.51 19.50
N ASN A 481 36.27 20.01 20.13
CA ASN A 481 37.03 18.86 19.62
C ASN A 481 36.35 17.50 19.94
N MET A 482 35.32 17.51 20.82
CA MET A 482 34.54 16.31 21.17
C MET A 482 33.46 16.01 20.13
N ILE A 483 33.06 16.98 19.32
CA ILE A 483 31.99 16.85 18.34
C ILE A 483 32.60 16.78 16.94
N ASN A 484 32.32 15.71 16.22
CA ASN A 484 32.65 15.60 14.81
C ASN A 484 31.59 16.31 13.97
N ALA A 485 31.89 17.52 13.53
CA ALA A 485 30.96 18.37 12.78
C ALA A 485 30.48 17.72 11.47
N ASN A 486 31.34 16.97 10.79
CA ASN A 486 30.98 16.29 9.54
C ASN A 486 29.95 15.21 9.79
N ARG A 487 30.23 14.31 10.75
CA ARG A 487 29.30 13.22 11.11
C ARG A 487 27.98 13.75 11.67
N THR A 488 28.02 14.88 12.36
CA THR A 488 26.81 15.53 12.88
C THR A 488 25.95 16.10 11.76
N LEU A 489 26.57 16.71 10.73
CA LEU A 489 25.86 17.20 9.55
C LEU A 489 25.29 16.05 8.72
N GLU A 490 26.01 14.95 8.57
CA GLU A 490 25.51 13.73 7.92
C GLU A 490 24.28 13.16 8.65
N ILE A 491 24.36 13.03 9.98
CA ILE A 491 23.24 12.55 10.81
C ILE A 491 22.02 13.48 10.68
N LEU A 492 22.23 14.80 10.72
CA LEU A 492 21.13 15.75 10.56
C LEU A 492 20.55 15.72 9.14
N GLY A 493 21.39 15.50 8.14
CA GLY A 493 20.97 15.30 6.76
C GLY A 493 20.09 14.05 6.59
N ASP A 494 20.53 12.92 7.12
CA ASP A 494 19.78 11.66 7.10
C ASP A 494 18.45 11.78 7.86
N VAL A 495 18.48 12.42 9.02
CA VAL A 495 17.29 12.62 9.87
C VAL A 495 16.24 13.51 9.21
N TRP A 496 16.67 14.57 8.53
CA TRP A 496 15.76 15.51 7.87
C TRP A 496 15.51 15.19 6.40
N GLY A 497 16.13 14.11 5.89
CA GLY A 497 15.98 13.67 4.49
C GLY A 497 16.58 14.67 3.50
N ALA A 498 17.71 15.30 3.85
CA ALA A 498 18.42 16.15 2.93
C ALA A 498 19.03 15.31 1.79
N PRO A 499 18.95 15.77 0.53
CA PRO A 499 19.58 15.07 -0.59
C PRO A 499 21.08 14.90 -0.36
N VAL A 500 21.63 13.73 -0.70
CA VAL A 500 23.07 13.46 -0.55
C VAL A 500 23.91 14.41 -1.40
N ASP A 501 23.40 14.84 -2.55
CA ASP A 501 24.03 15.83 -3.44
C ASP A 501 24.26 17.20 -2.79
N MET A 502 23.64 17.48 -1.64
CA MET A 502 23.87 18.71 -0.88
C MET A 502 25.24 18.70 -0.19
N PHE A 503 25.83 17.54 0.03
CA PHE A 503 27.10 17.38 0.71
C PHE A 503 28.22 17.14 -0.29
N ASN A 504 29.36 17.85 -0.12
CA ASN A 504 30.52 17.62 -0.94
C ASN A 504 31.09 16.22 -0.69
N THR A 505 31.55 15.57 -1.75
CA THR A 505 32.26 14.29 -1.65
C THR A 505 33.53 14.45 -0.83
N PRO A 506 34.02 13.36 -0.17
CA PRO A 506 35.29 13.43 0.57
C PRO A 506 36.48 13.95 -0.27
N GLU A 507 36.46 13.66 -1.58
CA GLU A 507 37.48 14.11 -2.52
C GLU A 507 37.39 15.64 -2.79
N GLU A 508 36.18 16.15 -3.03
CA GLU A 508 35.92 17.58 -3.21
C GLU A 508 36.22 18.38 -1.95
N LYS A 509 35.85 17.83 -0.79
CA LYS A 509 36.15 18.45 0.48
C LYS A 509 37.64 18.49 0.74
N ALA A 510 38.39 17.41 0.50
CA ALA A 510 39.84 17.40 0.63
C ALA A 510 40.52 18.42 -0.30
N ALA A 511 39.99 18.58 -1.53
CA ALA A 511 40.49 19.59 -2.47
C ALA A 511 40.20 21.03 -1.98
N MET A 512 39.01 21.27 -1.41
CA MET A 512 38.67 22.57 -0.81
C MET A 512 39.50 22.87 0.44
N ASP A 513 39.66 21.89 1.34
CA ASP A 513 40.49 22.03 2.55
C ASP A 513 41.97 22.30 2.20
N MET A 514 42.52 21.69 1.14
CA MET A 514 43.84 21.96 0.63
C MET A 514 43.96 23.38 0.07
N ASN A 515 42.98 23.85 -0.70
CA ASN A 515 42.95 25.22 -1.22
C ASN A 515 42.84 26.25 -0.09
N ASP A 516 41.99 25.99 0.92
CA ASP A 516 41.87 26.88 2.09
C ASP A 516 43.15 26.90 2.94
N ALA A 517 43.81 25.75 3.11
CA ALA A 517 45.10 25.69 3.78
C ALA A 517 46.20 26.48 3.04
N GLN A 518 46.23 26.37 1.71
CA GLN A 518 47.15 27.17 0.87
C GLN A 518 46.84 28.66 0.93
N ALA A 519 45.54 29.03 0.90
CA ALA A 519 45.11 30.42 1.03
C ALA A 519 45.48 31.01 2.39
N LYS A 520 45.28 30.26 3.48
CA LYS A 520 45.71 30.66 4.83
C LYS A 520 47.24 30.78 4.96
N GLN A 521 48.00 29.85 4.37
CA GLN A 521 49.46 29.96 4.33
C GLN A 521 49.92 31.18 3.53
N ALA A 522 49.30 31.46 2.38
CA ALA A 522 49.60 32.66 1.60
C ALA A 522 49.28 33.93 2.38
N GLN A 523 48.17 33.95 3.12
CA GLN A 523 47.76 35.09 3.95
C GLN A 523 48.73 35.31 5.14
N LEU A 524 49.14 34.24 5.81
CA LEU A 524 50.14 34.26 6.87
C LEU A 524 51.51 34.72 6.34
N MET A 525 51.93 34.33 5.13
CA MET A 525 53.15 34.82 4.48
C MET A 525 53.06 36.31 4.12
N LEU A 526 51.87 36.78 3.69
CA LEU A 526 51.62 38.19 3.41
C LEU A 526 51.65 39.04 4.70
N GLU A 527 51.13 38.55 5.80
CA GLU A 527 51.16 39.21 7.11
C GLU A 527 52.57 39.16 7.74
N ALA A 528 53.34 38.10 7.50
CA ALA A 528 54.72 37.98 7.97
C ALA A 528 55.75 38.78 7.12
N ALA A 529 55.43 39.07 5.87
CA ALA A 529 56.34 39.82 4.95
C ALA A 529 56.81 41.20 5.49
N PRO A 530 55.93 42.03 6.10
CA PRO A 530 56.38 43.33 6.67
C PRO A 530 57.21 43.16 7.94
N LEU A 531 57.05 42.06 8.71
CA LEU A 531 57.86 41.76 9.89
C LEU A 531 59.26 41.28 9.50
N ILE A 532 59.39 40.44 8.47
CA ILE A 532 60.67 39.98 7.93
C ILE A 532 61.42 41.14 7.27
N GLY A 533 60.71 42.01 6.58
CA GLY A 533 61.28 43.23 5.99
C GLY A 533 61.81 44.21 7.05
N LYS A 534 61.16 44.32 8.23
CA LYS A 534 61.65 45.11 9.35
C LYS A 534 62.88 44.48 10.01
N SER A 535 62.85 43.18 10.30
CA SER A 535 64.02 42.50 10.89
C SER A 535 65.22 42.42 9.97
N ALA A 536 65.03 42.31 8.65
CA ALA A 536 66.13 42.40 7.67
C ALA A 536 66.72 43.82 7.56
N LYS A 537 65.89 44.88 7.70
CA LYS A 537 66.40 46.26 7.78
C LYS A 537 67.15 46.52 9.07
N ASP A 538 66.66 46.02 10.20
CA ASP A 538 67.34 46.16 11.48
C ASP A 538 68.65 45.36 11.53
N LEU A 539 68.72 44.17 10.93
CA LEU A 539 69.95 43.41 10.75
C LEU A 539 70.95 44.10 9.80
N ALA A 540 70.45 44.68 8.72
CA ALA A 540 71.33 45.48 7.81
C ALA A 540 71.82 46.74 8.47
N GLN A 541 70.99 47.43 9.29
CA GLN A 541 71.43 48.58 10.09
C GLN A 541 72.43 48.18 11.19
N ALA A 542 72.25 47.03 11.84
CA ALA A 542 73.21 46.51 12.82
C ALA A 542 74.57 46.12 12.19
N GLN A 543 74.58 45.57 10.98
CA GLN A 543 75.80 45.26 10.24
C GLN A 543 76.53 46.53 9.77
N VAL A 544 75.80 47.58 9.37
CA VAL A 544 76.40 48.86 9.03
C VAL A 544 76.97 49.56 10.27
N ALA A 545 76.30 49.45 11.43
CA ALA A 545 76.82 49.99 12.69
C ALA A 545 78.03 49.19 13.24
N ALA A 546 78.10 47.88 13.00
CA ALA A 546 79.29 47.07 13.40
C ALA A 546 80.48 47.15 12.48
N GLY A 547 80.28 47.64 11.23
CA GLY A 547 81.38 47.82 10.23
C GLY A 547 82.14 49.16 10.29
N GLY A 548 81.71 50.07 11.19
CA GLY A 548 82.29 51.46 11.27
C GLY A 548 83.42 51.70 12.28
N ASN A 549 84.14 50.69 12.72
CA ASN A 549 85.25 50.93 13.64
C ASN A 549 86.50 50.08 13.32
N LYS A 550 87.14 50.44 12.23
CA LYS A 550 88.59 50.18 11.99
C LYS A 550 89.13 51.17 10.97
N ILE A 551 89.77 52.20 11.45
CA ILE A 551 91.01 52.79 10.96
C ILE A 551 91.34 53.95 11.92
N VAL A 552 92.27 53.82 12.77
CA VAL A 552 93.59 54.27 12.99
C VAL A 552 94.12 53.77 14.32
#